data_71029f0be4ed361b986c42c4f99e1c28
#
_entry.id   71029f0be4ed361b986c42c4f99e1c28
#
_cell.length_a   1.000
_cell.length_b   1.000
_cell.length_c   1.000
_cell.angle_alpha   90.00
_cell.angle_beta   90.00
_cell.angle_gamma   90.00
#
_symmetry.space_group_name_H-M   'P 1'
#
loop_
_entity.id
_entity.type
_entity.pdbx_description
1 polymer ?
#
loop_
_entity_poly.entity_id
_entity_poly.type
_entity_poly.pdbx_seq_one_letter_code
_entity_poly.pdbx_strand_id
1 'polypeptide(L)'
;MRRFLLMLGFVTTSLVVAAQEQAPQKLMLSLEQALEVALSESPTIKIADQQIEVKRYAKQGTYSSLYPQIDATASYQRVIKKQTMSMDFGGQTQTIKVGSDNSFNGGVALGMPVINAQLWESLKVSALDVELAVEQARSSKIDLVNQVTK
;
A
#
# COMPACT_ATOMS: atom_id res chain seq x y z
N MET A 1 -19.25 -56.31 -39.53
CA MET A 1 -18.17 -57.29 -39.86
C MET A 1 -16.83 -56.64 -39.61
N ARG A 2 -15.96 -57.32 -38.88
CA ARG A 2 -14.57 -57.05 -38.52
C ARG A 2 -14.34 -55.92 -37.51
N ARG A 3 -14.32 -56.38 -36.32
CA ARG A 3 -13.74 -55.89 -35.09
C ARG A 3 -12.26 -55.50 -35.31
N PHE A 4 -11.95 -54.23 -35.14
CA PHE A 4 -10.57 -53.82 -34.94
C PHE A 4 -10.40 -53.48 -33.47
N LEU A 5 -9.89 -54.40 -32.73
CA LEU A 5 -9.36 -54.25 -31.41
C LEU A 5 -8.04 -53.50 -31.53
N LEU A 6 -8.05 -52.24 -31.23
CA LEU A 6 -6.81 -51.47 -31.01
C LEU A 6 -6.49 -51.55 -29.52
N MET A 7 -5.62 -52.47 -29.18
CA MET A 7 -4.90 -52.46 -27.92
C MET A 7 -4.05 -51.19 -27.84
N LEU A 8 -4.53 -50.22 -27.09
CA LEU A 8 -3.74 -49.08 -26.71
C LEU A 8 -2.92 -49.48 -25.49
N GLY A 9 -1.68 -49.91 -25.75
CA GLY A 9 -0.70 -50.18 -24.71
C GLY A 9 -0.38 -48.90 -23.98
N PHE A 10 -0.85 -48.80 -22.74
CA PHE A 10 -0.52 -47.75 -21.81
C PHE A 10 0.91 -48.02 -21.29
N VAL A 11 1.88 -47.46 -22.00
CA VAL A 11 3.27 -47.42 -21.50
C VAL A 11 3.31 -46.34 -20.40
N THR A 12 3.12 -46.79 -19.17
CA THR A 12 3.44 -45.99 -17.99
C THR A 12 4.96 -45.91 -17.86
N THR A 13 5.53 -44.93 -18.51
CA THR A 13 6.87 -44.47 -18.18
C THR A 13 6.81 -43.82 -16.79
N SER A 14 7.10 -44.58 -15.78
CA SER A 14 7.44 -44.11 -14.45
C SER A 14 8.68 -43.23 -14.57
N LEU A 15 8.49 -41.92 -14.64
CA LEU A 15 9.52 -40.92 -14.38
C LEU A 15 9.89 -41.07 -12.89
N VAL A 16 10.93 -41.87 -12.66
CA VAL A 16 11.65 -41.82 -11.40
C VAL A 16 12.36 -40.48 -11.38
N VAL A 17 11.69 -39.48 -10.81
CA VAL A 17 12.35 -38.24 -10.38
C VAL A 17 13.28 -38.69 -9.25
N ALA A 18 14.53 -38.95 -9.59
CA ALA A 18 15.59 -39.03 -8.61
C ALA A 18 15.68 -37.63 -7.99
N ALA A 19 14.98 -37.42 -6.86
CA ALA A 19 15.26 -36.37 -5.95
C ALA A 19 16.72 -36.59 -5.51
N GLN A 20 17.64 -35.90 -6.16
CA GLN A 20 18.99 -35.76 -5.64
C GLN A 20 18.82 -34.97 -4.33
N GLU A 21 18.73 -35.72 -3.24
CA GLU A 21 19.03 -35.21 -1.92
C GLU A 21 20.48 -34.71 -1.98
N GLN A 22 20.64 -33.44 -2.34
CA GLN A 22 21.91 -32.74 -2.16
C GLN A 22 22.16 -32.78 -0.65
N ALA A 23 23.02 -33.72 -0.24
CA ALA A 23 23.52 -33.72 1.12
C ALA A 23 23.95 -32.30 1.47
N PRO A 24 23.55 -31.77 2.64
CA PRO A 24 23.91 -30.42 3.04
C PRO A 24 25.44 -30.32 3.01
N GLN A 25 25.95 -29.62 2.02
CA GLN A 25 27.37 -29.30 2.00
C GLN A 25 27.65 -28.50 3.28
N LYS A 26 28.36 -29.11 4.21
CA LYS A 26 28.87 -28.41 5.37
C LYS A 26 29.85 -27.37 4.87
N LEU A 27 29.33 -26.14 4.67
CA LEU A 27 30.16 -25.00 4.36
C LEU A 27 30.96 -24.66 5.62
N MET A 28 32.24 -24.96 5.61
CA MET A 28 33.17 -24.52 6.66
C MET A 28 33.51 -23.05 6.38
N LEU A 29 32.68 -22.15 6.91
CA LEU A 29 32.92 -20.69 6.81
C LEU A 29 33.80 -20.25 7.98
N SER A 30 34.80 -19.43 7.68
CA SER A 30 35.43 -18.64 8.74
C SER A 30 34.45 -17.63 9.32
N LEU A 31 34.69 -17.17 10.55
CA LEU A 31 33.82 -16.16 11.18
C LEU A 31 33.71 -14.91 10.29
N GLU A 32 34.77 -14.51 9.66
CA GLU A 32 34.86 -13.35 8.79
C GLU A 32 33.97 -13.52 7.54
N GLN A 33 34.05 -14.68 6.90
CA GLN A 33 33.18 -15.05 5.76
C GLN A 33 31.70 -15.17 6.16
N ALA A 34 31.42 -15.70 7.35
CA ALA A 34 30.06 -15.80 7.84
C ALA A 34 29.46 -14.41 8.08
N LEU A 35 30.21 -13.47 8.63
CA LEU A 35 29.80 -12.08 8.83
C LEU A 35 29.57 -11.36 7.49
N GLU A 36 30.46 -11.54 6.52
CA GLU A 36 30.31 -10.92 5.20
C GLU A 36 29.03 -11.41 4.49
N VAL A 37 28.81 -12.71 4.47
CA VAL A 37 27.57 -13.29 3.90
C VAL A 37 26.35 -12.82 4.67
N ALA A 38 26.40 -12.82 6.01
CA ALA A 38 25.28 -12.37 6.83
C ALA A 38 24.92 -10.90 6.57
N LEU A 39 25.91 -10.02 6.43
CA LEU A 39 25.66 -8.60 6.17
C LEU A 39 25.18 -8.33 4.74
N SER A 40 25.63 -9.11 3.75
CA SER A 40 25.24 -8.91 2.35
C SER A 40 23.91 -9.56 1.99
N GLU A 41 23.61 -10.74 2.55
CA GLU A 41 22.46 -11.54 2.17
C GLU A 41 21.28 -11.46 3.13
N SER A 42 21.47 -10.92 4.35
CA SER A 42 20.42 -10.87 5.37
C SER A 42 19.19 -10.10 4.90
N PRO A 43 18.01 -10.73 4.91
CA PRO A 43 16.76 -10.04 4.63
C PRO A 43 16.49 -8.88 5.59
N THR A 44 16.91 -9.00 6.85
CA THR A 44 16.73 -7.95 7.86
C THR A 44 17.46 -6.68 7.48
N ILE A 45 18.69 -6.77 6.99
CA ILE A 45 19.47 -5.61 6.53
C ILE A 45 18.82 -5.01 5.27
N LYS A 46 18.43 -5.85 4.31
CA LYS A 46 17.73 -5.39 3.09
C LYS A 46 16.43 -4.65 3.42
N ILE A 47 15.67 -5.14 4.39
CA ILE A 47 14.46 -4.48 4.88
C ILE A 47 14.79 -3.13 5.54
N ALA A 48 15.80 -3.09 6.40
CA ALA A 48 16.21 -1.85 7.07
C ALA A 48 16.67 -0.78 6.07
N ASP A 49 17.45 -1.15 5.06
CA ASP A 49 17.88 -0.23 4.02
C ASP A 49 16.68 0.25 3.15
N GLN A 50 15.71 -0.62 2.85
CA GLN A 50 14.47 -0.21 2.15
C GLN A 50 13.60 0.73 2.99
N GLN A 51 13.58 0.58 4.32
CA GLN A 51 12.83 1.48 5.19
C GLN A 51 13.39 2.92 5.16
N ILE A 52 14.69 3.09 4.96
CA ILE A 52 15.28 4.43 4.74
C ILE A 52 14.67 5.06 3.49
N GLU A 53 14.56 4.31 2.39
CA GLU A 53 13.97 4.82 1.15
C GLU A 53 12.48 5.14 1.32
N VAL A 54 11.73 4.32 2.05
CA VAL A 54 10.33 4.61 2.40
C VAL A 54 10.21 5.94 3.14
N LYS A 55 11.09 6.20 4.12
CA LYS A 55 11.09 7.46 4.86
C LYS A 55 11.51 8.65 4.00
N ARG A 56 12.43 8.47 3.04
CA ARG A 56 12.79 9.50 2.06
C ARG A 56 11.61 9.88 1.17
N TYR A 57 10.88 8.90 0.65
CA TYR A 57 9.67 9.14 -0.15
C TYR A 57 8.55 9.75 0.69
N ALA A 58 8.39 9.34 1.95
CA ALA A 58 7.44 9.95 2.87
C ALA A 58 7.75 11.44 3.10
N LYS A 59 9.04 11.79 3.26
CA LYS A 59 9.49 13.18 3.34
C LYS A 59 9.11 13.96 2.06
N GLN A 60 9.34 13.38 0.87
CA GLN A 60 8.92 14.01 -0.38
C GLN A 60 7.40 14.18 -0.44
N GLY A 61 6.64 13.18 0.05
CA GLY A 61 5.19 13.26 0.19
C GLY A 61 4.74 14.41 1.10
N THR A 62 5.47 14.69 2.18
CA THR A 62 5.17 15.83 3.06
C THR A 62 5.36 17.16 2.33
N TYR A 63 6.36 17.27 1.46
CA TYR A 63 6.54 18.46 0.62
C TYR A 63 5.38 18.69 -0.36
N SER A 64 4.67 17.62 -0.78
CA SER A 64 3.53 17.75 -1.68
C SER A 64 2.39 18.58 -1.07
N SER A 65 2.29 18.63 0.26
CA SER A 65 1.31 19.46 0.98
C SER A 65 1.55 20.96 0.86
N LEU A 66 2.69 21.38 0.33
CA LEU A 66 2.97 22.79 0.02
C LEU A 66 2.38 23.21 -1.34
N TYR A 67 2.08 22.25 -2.21
CA TYR A 67 1.54 22.55 -3.53
C TYR A 67 0.03 22.83 -3.48
N PRO A 68 -0.48 23.58 -4.47
CA PRO A 68 -1.92 23.78 -4.62
C PRO A 68 -2.64 22.45 -4.78
N GLN A 69 -3.71 22.25 -4.02
CA GLN A 69 -4.60 21.09 -4.14
C GLN A 69 -5.84 21.49 -4.92
N ILE A 70 -6.23 20.66 -5.85
CA ILE A 70 -7.42 20.85 -6.67
C ILE A 70 -8.39 19.71 -6.34
N ASP A 71 -9.51 20.07 -5.75
CA ASP A 71 -10.57 19.15 -5.40
C ASP A 71 -11.76 19.36 -6.33
N ALA A 72 -12.18 18.29 -7.01
CA ALA A 72 -13.38 18.27 -7.82
C ALA A 72 -14.42 17.40 -7.15
N THR A 73 -15.60 17.97 -6.90
CA THR A 73 -16.73 17.25 -6.31
C THR A 73 -17.90 17.23 -7.27
N ALA A 74 -18.59 16.10 -7.38
CA ALA A 74 -19.83 15.98 -8.10
C ALA A 74 -20.78 15.10 -7.31
N SER A 75 -22.02 15.54 -7.14
CA SER A 75 -23.07 14.77 -6.50
C SER A 75 -24.35 14.81 -7.30
N TYR A 76 -25.03 13.67 -7.36
CA TYR A 76 -26.36 13.54 -7.93
C TYR A 76 -27.29 12.96 -6.88
N GLN A 77 -28.41 13.62 -6.69
CA GLN A 77 -29.46 13.21 -5.75
C GLN A 77 -30.78 13.12 -6.49
N ARG A 78 -31.45 11.98 -6.38
CA ARG A 78 -32.79 11.77 -6.85
C ARG A 78 -33.75 11.66 -5.67
N VAL A 79 -34.78 12.49 -5.67
CA VAL A 79 -35.83 12.45 -4.65
C VAL A 79 -36.94 11.52 -5.13
N ILE A 80 -37.09 10.36 -4.48
CA ILE A 80 -38.11 9.37 -4.82
C ILE A 80 -39.50 9.82 -4.36
N LYS A 81 -39.57 10.50 -3.20
CA LYS A 81 -40.83 11.02 -2.65
C LYS A 81 -40.62 12.48 -2.27
N LYS A 82 -41.30 13.37 -3.00
CA LYS A 82 -41.25 14.82 -2.72
C LYS A 82 -41.93 15.14 -1.40
N GLN A 83 -41.43 16.15 -0.73
CA GLN A 83 -42.06 16.72 0.45
C GLN A 83 -43.35 17.40 0.03
N THR A 84 -44.41 17.23 0.82
CA THR A 84 -45.67 17.88 0.63
C THR A 84 -45.85 18.97 1.67
N MET A 85 -46.16 20.17 1.21
CA MET A 85 -46.55 21.30 2.08
C MET A 85 -48.06 21.50 1.97
N SER A 86 -48.73 21.53 3.09
CA SER A 86 -50.13 21.89 3.16
C SER A 86 -50.27 23.35 3.52
N MET A 87 -50.89 24.12 2.65
CA MET A 87 -51.20 25.54 2.89
C MET A 87 -52.70 25.72 2.97
N ASP A 88 -53.13 26.50 3.91
CA ASP A 88 -54.54 26.82 4.11
C ASP A 88 -54.83 28.19 3.49
N PHE A 89 -55.66 28.20 2.44
CA PHE A 89 -56.10 29.41 1.77
C PHE A 89 -57.64 29.53 1.96
N GLY A 90 -58.03 30.39 2.89
CA GLY A 90 -59.43 30.74 3.04
C GLY A 90 -60.34 29.57 3.45
N GLY A 91 -59.85 28.63 4.27
CA GLY A 91 -60.60 27.47 4.75
C GLY A 91 -60.54 26.21 3.88
N GLN A 92 -59.72 26.22 2.81
CA GLN A 92 -59.42 25.05 2.00
C GLN A 92 -57.91 24.70 2.13
N THR A 93 -57.63 23.49 2.60
CA THR A 93 -56.28 22.95 2.71
C THR A 93 -55.83 22.45 1.34
N GLN A 94 -54.87 23.11 0.75
CA GLN A 94 -54.25 22.70 -0.50
C GLN A 94 -52.88 22.09 -0.27
N THR A 95 -52.64 20.87 -0.73
CA THR A 95 -51.36 20.17 -0.58
C THR A 95 -50.55 20.31 -1.86
N ILE A 96 -49.39 20.95 -1.73
CA ILE A 96 -48.48 21.20 -2.83
C ILE A 96 -47.21 20.32 -2.64
N LYS A 97 -46.77 19.65 -3.70
CA LYS A 97 -45.51 18.95 -3.73
C LYS A 97 -44.39 19.94 -4.02
N VAL A 98 -43.44 20.07 -3.09
CA VAL A 98 -42.32 21.01 -3.19
C VAL A 98 -41.03 20.25 -3.39
N GLY A 99 -40.15 20.79 -4.26
CA GLY A 99 -38.79 20.27 -4.50
C GLY A 99 -38.61 19.72 -5.92
N SER A 100 -37.36 19.52 -6.27
CA SER A 100 -36.91 18.97 -7.56
C SER A 100 -36.78 17.44 -7.46
N ASP A 101 -37.12 16.75 -8.56
CA ASP A 101 -36.94 15.29 -8.62
C ASP A 101 -35.47 14.89 -8.69
N ASN A 102 -34.69 15.71 -9.37
CA ASN A 102 -33.25 15.46 -9.58
C ASN A 102 -32.47 16.73 -9.19
N SER A 103 -31.44 16.55 -8.42
CA SER A 103 -30.50 17.60 -8.05
C SER A 103 -29.09 17.19 -8.45
N PHE A 104 -28.43 18.04 -9.21
CA PHE A 104 -27.03 17.91 -9.57
C PHE A 104 -26.27 19.02 -8.87
N ASN A 105 -25.21 18.67 -8.18
CA ASN A 105 -24.33 19.60 -7.55
C ASN A 105 -22.90 19.27 -7.95
N GLY A 106 -22.14 20.24 -8.40
CA GLY A 106 -20.75 20.08 -8.79
C GLY A 106 -19.94 21.32 -8.47
N GLY A 107 -18.71 21.12 -8.08
CA GLY A 107 -17.82 22.21 -7.75
C GLY A 107 -16.36 21.80 -7.93
N VAL A 108 -15.52 22.80 -8.18
CA VAL A 108 -14.07 22.68 -8.17
C VAL A 108 -13.54 23.69 -7.17
N ALA A 109 -12.73 23.20 -6.23
CA ALA A 109 -12.05 24.04 -5.25
C ALA A 109 -10.53 23.96 -5.46
N LEU A 110 -9.86 25.10 -5.38
CA LEU A 110 -8.41 25.20 -5.36
C LEU A 110 -8.00 25.72 -4.00
N GLY A 111 -7.18 24.96 -3.28
CA GLY A 111 -6.66 25.31 -1.96
C GLY A 111 -5.14 25.26 -1.93
N MET A 112 -4.49 26.26 -1.33
CA MET A 112 -3.05 26.27 -1.09
C MET A 112 -2.78 26.84 0.30
N PRO A 113 -2.02 26.12 1.17
CA PRO A 113 -1.62 26.68 2.46
C PRO A 113 -0.52 27.71 2.26
N VAL A 114 -0.84 29.00 2.47
CA VAL A 114 0.14 30.09 2.32
C VAL A 114 0.99 30.22 3.59
N ILE A 115 0.36 30.16 4.77
CA ILE A 115 1.04 30.22 6.07
C ILE A 115 0.46 29.13 6.95
N ASN A 116 1.29 28.13 7.27
CA ASN A 116 0.91 27.03 8.15
C ASN A 116 2.12 26.58 8.96
N ALA A 117 2.20 26.99 10.22
CA ALA A 117 3.30 26.65 11.11
C ALA A 117 3.41 25.15 11.37
N GLN A 118 2.27 24.45 11.47
CA GLN A 118 2.23 22.99 11.66
C GLN A 118 2.86 22.25 10.46
N LEU A 119 2.61 22.74 9.25
CA LEU A 119 3.20 22.16 8.03
C LEU A 119 4.73 22.32 8.02
N TRP A 120 5.23 23.48 8.42
CA TRP A 120 6.68 23.71 8.50
C TRP A 120 7.35 22.81 9.54
N GLU A 121 6.72 22.61 10.69
CA GLU A 121 7.23 21.68 11.70
C GLU A 121 7.14 20.22 11.23
N SER A 122 6.06 19.84 10.51
CA SER A 122 5.95 18.47 9.95
C SER A 122 7.04 18.16 8.94
N LEU A 123 7.52 19.14 8.17
CA LEU A 123 8.66 18.99 7.28
C LEU A 123 9.96 18.71 8.04
N LYS A 124 10.18 19.38 9.17
CA LYS A 124 11.34 19.12 10.04
C LYS A 124 11.26 17.72 10.66
N VAL A 125 10.08 17.35 11.16
CA VAL A 125 9.86 16.00 11.72
C VAL A 125 10.11 14.92 10.67
N SER A 126 9.62 15.09 9.45
CA SER A 126 9.85 14.12 8.37
C SER A 126 11.34 14.03 7.96
N ALA A 127 12.11 15.08 8.14
CA ALA A 127 13.55 15.03 7.93
C ALA A 127 14.26 14.22 9.03
N LEU A 128 13.87 14.42 10.29
CA LEU A 128 14.39 13.66 11.45
C LEU A 128 13.97 12.19 11.38
N ASP A 129 12.79 11.88 10.83
CA ASP A 129 12.35 10.49 10.60
C ASP A 129 13.30 9.73 9.65
N VAL A 130 13.87 10.40 8.66
CA VAL A 130 14.88 9.78 7.78
C VAL A 130 16.16 9.49 8.55
N GLU A 131 16.62 10.44 9.38
CA GLU A 131 17.81 10.24 10.22
C GLU A 131 17.59 9.09 11.21
N LEU A 132 16.44 9.05 11.84
CA LEU A 132 16.06 7.95 12.73
C LEU A 132 16.09 6.58 12.01
N ALA A 133 15.57 6.50 10.78
CA ALA A 133 15.60 5.27 10.00
C ALA A 133 17.04 4.83 9.67
N VAL A 134 17.95 5.77 9.41
CA VAL A 134 19.36 5.48 9.19
C VAL A 134 20.00 4.89 10.46
N GLU A 135 19.74 5.46 11.64
CA GLU A 135 20.29 4.94 12.89
C GLU A 135 19.66 3.59 13.28
N GLN A 136 18.38 3.38 12.98
CA GLN A 136 17.73 2.07 13.14
C GLN A 136 18.36 0.99 12.24
N ALA A 137 18.66 1.32 10.99
CA ALA A 137 19.34 0.41 10.08
C ALA A 137 20.76 0.08 10.59
N ARG A 138 21.46 1.06 11.17
CA ARG A 138 22.77 0.85 11.82
C ARG A 138 22.66 -0.08 13.02
N SER A 139 21.66 0.13 13.89
CA SER A 139 21.39 -0.76 15.02
C SER A 139 21.13 -2.20 14.55
N SER A 140 20.30 -2.38 13.50
CA SER A 140 20.01 -3.70 12.94
C SER A 140 21.28 -4.42 12.43
N LYS A 141 22.22 -3.68 11.85
CA LYS A 141 23.52 -4.23 11.42
C LYS A 141 24.36 -4.69 12.63
N ILE A 142 24.39 -3.91 13.70
CA ILE A 142 25.12 -4.26 14.94
C ILE A 142 24.48 -5.49 15.59
N ASP A 143 23.15 -5.54 15.66
CA ASP A 143 22.42 -6.67 16.25
C ASP A 143 22.69 -7.96 15.47
N LEU A 144 22.74 -7.89 14.14
CA LEU A 144 23.07 -9.03 13.30
C LEU A 144 24.49 -9.53 13.55
N VAL A 145 25.46 -8.61 13.63
CA VAL A 145 26.87 -8.97 13.98
C VAL A 145 26.92 -9.68 15.33
N ASN A 146 26.22 -9.17 16.33
CA ASN A 146 26.15 -9.78 17.66
C ASN A 146 25.49 -11.18 17.65
N GLN A 147 24.54 -11.42 16.74
CA GLN A 147 23.88 -12.73 16.61
C GLN A 147 24.78 -13.77 15.93
N VAL A 148 25.59 -13.34 14.97
CA VAL A 148 26.52 -14.23 14.24
C VAL A 148 27.76 -14.58 15.09
N THR A 149 28.13 -13.72 16.02
CA THR A 149 29.33 -13.91 16.87
C THR A 149 29.06 -14.67 18.17
N LYS A 150 27.80 -14.94 18.52
CA LYS A 150 27.42 -15.77 19.69
C LYS A 150 27.30 -17.24 19.32
#